data_ed90933039e05045f153506950407070
#
_entry.id   ed90933039e05045f153506950407070
#
_cell.length_a   1.000
_cell.length_b   1.000
_cell.length_c   1.000
_cell.angle_alpha   90.00
_cell.angle_beta   90.00
_cell.angle_gamma   90.00
#
_symmetry.space_group_name_H-M   'P 1'
#
loop_
_entity.id
_entity.type
_entity.pdbx_description
1 polymer ?
#
loop_
_entity_poly.entity_id
_entity_poly.type
_entity_poly.pdbx_seq_one_letter_code
_entity_poly.pdbx_strand_id
1 'polypeptide(L)'
;MCWHQADVYKRQVWNRVSQNRDQGKSTWYFVDEFHLLLRGEVGAWSVEIWKRFRKWGGIPTGITQNIKDLLSSPEIENIFENSDFVYLLNQASGDRKILCERLNISNQQAAHISNAGPGEGLIFFGNVILPFVDDFPKDNELYSIMTTKLGETGKGENEHE
;
A
#
# COMPACT_ATOMS: atom_id res chain seq x y z
N MET A 1 17.57 4.87 -11.50
CA MET A 1 17.92 3.75 -10.61
C MET A 1 18.79 2.78 -11.41
N CYS A 2 19.98 2.48 -10.93
CA CYS A 2 20.94 1.66 -11.67
C CYS A 2 20.45 0.20 -11.70
N TRP A 3 20.52 -0.49 -12.84
CA TRP A 3 20.05 -1.88 -13.05
C TRP A 3 20.55 -2.87 -11.99
N HIS A 4 21.80 -2.70 -11.55
CA HIS A 4 22.40 -3.51 -10.49
C HIS A 4 21.68 -3.43 -9.14
N GLN A 5 21.10 -2.29 -8.85
CA GLN A 5 20.43 -2.03 -7.55
C GLN A 5 19.08 -2.74 -7.45
N ALA A 6 18.31 -2.78 -8.56
CA ALA A 6 17.03 -3.47 -8.61
C ALA A 6 17.19 -5.00 -8.39
N ASP A 7 18.20 -5.62 -8.97
CA ASP A 7 18.46 -7.06 -8.80
C ASP A 7 18.91 -7.43 -7.38
N VAL A 8 19.63 -6.54 -6.71
CA VAL A 8 20.01 -6.73 -5.30
C VAL A 8 18.75 -6.73 -4.42
N TYR A 9 17.84 -5.77 -4.59
CA TYR A 9 16.58 -5.73 -3.83
C TYR A 9 15.70 -6.96 -4.08
N LYS A 10 15.56 -7.39 -5.33
CA LYS A 10 14.80 -8.59 -5.69
C LYS A 10 15.33 -9.82 -4.93
N ARG A 11 16.64 -10.02 -4.90
CA ARG A 11 17.29 -11.14 -4.19
C ARG A 11 17.10 -11.02 -2.68
N GLN A 12 17.26 -9.83 -2.11
CA GLN A 12 17.09 -9.61 -0.67
C GLN A 12 15.67 -9.96 -0.21
N VAL A 13 14.64 -9.50 -0.96
CA VAL A 13 13.24 -9.80 -0.67
C VAL A 13 12.98 -11.31 -0.70
N TRP A 14 13.39 -12.00 -1.79
CA TRP A 14 13.21 -13.44 -1.92
C TRP A 14 13.95 -14.24 -0.85
N ASN A 15 15.19 -13.87 -0.52
CA ASN A 15 15.96 -14.52 0.52
C ASN A 15 15.25 -14.41 1.88
N ARG A 16 14.73 -13.22 2.21
CA ARG A 16 14.02 -13.02 3.47
C ARG A 16 12.72 -13.83 3.53
N VAL A 17 11.93 -13.83 2.46
CA VAL A 17 10.70 -14.62 2.38
C VAL A 17 11.00 -16.11 2.52
N SER A 18 12.01 -16.62 1.83
CA SER A 18 12.40 -18.02 1.92
C SER A 18 12.85 -18.41 3.32
N GLN A 19 13.73 -17.62 3.96
CA GLN A 19 14.19 -17.87 5.33
C GLN A 19 13.05 -17.87 6.34
N ASN A 20 12.12 -16.93 6.22
CA ASN A 20 10.97 -16.84 7.13
C ASN A 20 10.01 -18.02 6.92
N ARG A 21 9.78 -18.43 5.68
CA ARG A 21 8.97 -19.61 5.34
C ARG A 21 9.51 -20.88 5.99
N ASP A 22 10.83 -21.11 5.91
CA ASP A 22 11.48 -22.28 6.51
C ASP A 22 11.33 -22.29 8.04
N GLN A 23 11.07 -21.12 8.65
CA GLN A 23 10.79 -20.94 10.07
C GLN A 23 9.28 -20.91 10.40
N GLY A 24 8.39 -21.13 9.42
CA GLY A 24 6.95 -21.03 9.60
C GLY A 24 6.44 -19.62 9.86
N LYS A 25 7.18 -18.57 9.46
CA LYS A 25 6.84 -17.16 9.66
C LYS A 25 6.34 -16.50 8.39
N SER A 26 5.35 -15.61 8.53
CA SER A 26 4.91 -14.73 7.44
C SER A 26 5.91 -13.58 7.23
N THR A 27 5.93 -13.04 6.02
CA THR A 27 6.75 -11.87 5.66
C THR A 27 5.85 -10.78 5.09
N TRP A 28 5.75 -9.66 5.77
CA TRP A 28 5.12 -8.46 5.24
C TRP A 28 6.15 -7.67 4.43
N TYR A 29 5.77 -7.32 3.20
CA TYR A 29 6.61 -6.54 2.29
C TYR A 29 5.87 -5.27 1.89
N PHE A 30 6.19 -4.17 2.56
CA PHE A 30 5.62 -2.85 2.29
C PHE A 30 6.44 -2.10 1.26
N VAL A 31 5.76 -1.51 0.30
CA VAL A 31 6.36 -0.70 -0.75
C VAL A 31 5.63 0.63 -0.80
N ASP A 32 6.31 1.68 -0.35
CA ASP A 32 5.83 3.04 -0.50
C ASP A 32 6.12 3.57 -1.91
N GLU A 33 5.29 4.51 -2.39
CA GLU A 33 5.31 5.03 -3.75
C GLU A 33 5.34 3.91 -4.81
N PHE A 34 4.49 2.91 -4.60
CA PHE A 34 4.46 1.66 -5.36
C PHE A 34 4.38 1.86 -6.88
N HIS A 35 3.72 2.94 -7.35
CA HIS A 35 3.63 3.28 -8.78
C HIS A 35 4.99 3.42 -9.46
N LEU A 36 6.05 3.75 -8.71
CA LEU A 36 7.41 3.84 -9.25
C LEU A 36 8.00 2.47 -9.61
N LEU A 37 7.56 1.40 -8.95
CA LEU A 37 8.00 0.03 -9.23
C LEU A 37 7.28 -0.60 -10.43
N LEU A 38 6.17 -0.03 -10.90
CA LEU A 38 5.41 -0.59 -12.01
C LEU A 38 5.96 -0.21 -13.39
N ARG A 39 7.20 0.27 -13.45
CA ARG A 39 7.85 0.68 -14.69
C ARG A 39 8.89 -0.35 -15.14
N GLY A 40 8.83 -0.71 -16.44
CA GLY A 40 9.83 -1.58 -17.06
C GLY A 40 9.86 -2.99 -16.45
N GLU A 41 11.04 -3.58 -16.36
CA GLU A 41 11.25 -4.95 -15.87
C GLU A 41 10.86 -5.14 -14.39
N VAL A 42 10.91 -4.07 -13.60
CA VAL A 42 10.49 -4.13 -12.19
C VAL A 42 8.99 -4.28 -12.08
N GLY A 43 8.21 -3.74 -13.03
CA GLY A 43 6.76 -3.92 -13.10
C GLY A 43 6.39 -5.39 -13.26
N ALA A 44 6.97 -6.08 -14.21
CA ALA A 44 6.75 -7.51 -14.42
C ALA A 44 7.10 -8.35 -13.17
N TRP A 45 8.20 -8.01 -12.49
CA TRP A 45 8.60 -8.67 -11.25
C TRP A 45 7.60 -8.37 -10.11
N SER A 46 7.07 -7.15 -10.03
CA SER A 46 6.05 -6.80 -9.04
C SER A 46 4.78 -7.63 -9.20
N VAL A 47 4.31 -7.84 -10.43
CA VAL A 47 3.18 -8.74 -10.74
C VAL A 47 3.49 -10.17 -10.30
N GLU A 48 4.71 -10.65 -10.55
CA GLU A 48 5.11 -11.99 -10.12
C GLU A 48 5.08 -12.14 -8.60
N ILE A 49 5.53 -11.13 -7.85
CA ILE A 49 5.43 -11.10 -6.38
C ILE A 49 3.97 -11.23 -5.93
N TRP A 50 3.06 -10.39 -6.44
CA TRP A 50 1.65 -10.46 -6.06
C TRP A 50 1.03 -11.83 -6.28
N LYS A 51 1.37 -12.49 -7.39
CA LYS A 51 0.87 -13.85 -7.70
C LYS A 51 1.47 -14.95 -6.83
N ARG A 52 2.74 -14.83 -6.47
CA ARG A 52 3.51 -15.96 -5.90
C ARG A 52 3.74 -15.86 -4.40
N PHE A 53 3.83 -14.66 -3.83
CA PHE A 53 4.16 -14.47 -2.41
C PHE A 53 3.24 -15.22 -1.47
N ARG A 54 1.93 -15.27 -1.77
CA ARG A 54 0.96 -16.03 -0.96
C ARG A 54 1.39 -17.46 -0.69
N LYS A 55 1.93 -18.16 -1.70
CA LYS A 55 2.41 -19.55 -1.56
C LYS A 55 3.66 -19.66 -0.68
N TRP A 56 4.34 -18.55 -0.44
CA TRP A 56 5.57 -18.46 0.34
C TRP A 56 5.38 -17.80 1.71
N GLY A 57 4.13 -17.56 2.11
CA GLY A 57 3.84 -16.85 3.35
C GLY A 57 4.19 -15.35 3.29
N GLY A 58 4.34 -14.79 2.09
CA GLY A 58 4.58 -13.37 1.88
C GLY A 58 3.27 -12.60 1.69
N ILE A 59 3.22 -11.38 2.21
CA ILE A 59 2.10 -10.45 2.12
C ILE A 59 2.62 -9.14 1.52
N PRO A 60 2.55 -8.99 0.17
CA PRO A 60 2.96 -7.75 -0.47
C PRO A 60 1.90 -6.67 -0.25
N THR A 61 2.35 -5.46 0.07
CA THR A 61 1.49 -4.30 0.30
C THR A 61 2.06 -3.09 -0.42
N GLY A 62 1.38 -2.62 -1.45
CA GLY A 62 1.74 -1.42 -2.21
C GLY A 62 0.98 -0.21 -1.69
N ILE A 63 1.69 0.88 -1.44
CA ILE A 63 1.14 2.16 -1.00
C ILE A 63 1.47 3.20 -2.07
N THR A 64 0.52 4.04 -2.43
CA THR A 64 0.75 5.12 -3.39
C THR A 64 -0.22 6.26 -3.20
N GLN A 65 0.23 7.47 -3.49
CA GLN A 65 -0.58 8.67 -3.59
C GLN A 65 -0.89 9.04 -5.04
N ASN A 66 -0.14 8.50 -6.00
CA ASN A 66 -0.27 8.82 -7.43
C ASN A 66 -1.11 7.76 -8.15
N ILE A 67 -2.42 7.96 -8.11
CA ILE A 67 -3.39 7.04 -8.71
C ILE A 67 -3.31 7.04 -10.24
N LYS A 68 -3.06 8.18 -10.87
CA LYS A 68 -2.99 8.26 -12.35
C LYS A 68 -1.84 7.44 -12.91
N ASP A 69 -0.66 7.58 -12.31
CA ASP A 69 0.50 6.80 -12.72
C ASP A 69 0.29 5.30 -12.43
N LEU A 70 -0.31 4.98 -11.28
CA LEU A 70 -0.66 3.62 -10.93
C LEU A 70 -1.59 2.99 -11.98
N LEU A 71 -2.71 3.63 -12.28
CA LEU A 71 -3.73 3.10 -13.20
C LEU A 71 -3.32 3.16 -14.68
N SER A 72 -2.25 3.88 -15.01
CA SER A 72 -1.69 3.89 -16.37
C SER A 72 -0.81 2.66 -16.67
N SER A 73 -0.38 1.94 -15.63
CA SER A 73 0.41 0.73 -15.80
C SER A 73 -0.46 -0.46 -16.21
N PRO A 74 -0.10 -1.23 -17.26
CA PRO A 74 -0.82 -2.43 -17.65
C PRO A 74 -0.73 -3.55 -16.60
N GLU A 75 0.26 -3.50 -15.71
CA GLU A 75 0.46 -4.48 -14.65
C GLU A 75 -0.56 -4.34 -13.52
N ILE A 76 -1.18 -3.16 -13.37
CA ILE A 76 -2.05 -2.87 -12.23
C ILE A 76 -3.30 -3.74 -12.17
N GLU A 77 -3.89 -4.09 -13.32
CA GLU A 77 -5.06 -4.96 -13.37
C GLU A 77 -4.73 -6.33 -12.74
N ASN A 78 -3.58 -6.89 -13.10
CA ASN A 78 -3.10 -8.14 -12.50
C ASN A 78 -2.87 -8.03 -10.98
N ILE A 79 -2.41 -6.89 -10.51
CA ILE A 79 -2.16 -6.65 -9.09
C ILE A 79 -3.48 -6.55 -8.33
N PHE A 80 -4.46 -5.81 -8.84
CA PHE A 80 -5.79 -5.74 -8.23
C PHE A 80 -6.49 -7.10 -8.17
N GLU A 81 -6.46 -7.87 -9.26
CA GLU A 81 -7.04 -9.21 -9.31
C GLU A 81 -6.41 -10.19 -8.31
N ASN A 82 -5.14 -9.98 -7.95
CA ASN A 82 -4.41 -10.81 -7.01
C ASN A 82 -4.28 -10.17 -5.61
N SER A 83 -4.95 -9.06 -5.35
CA SER A 83 -4.99 -8.40 -4.05
C SER A 83 -6.23 -8.82 -3.27
N ASP A 84 -6.04 -9.34 -2.07
CA ASP A 84 -7.15 -9.72 -1.19
C ASP A 84 -7.83 -8.48 -0.60
N PHE A 85 -7.08 -7.38 -0.41
CA PHE A 85 -7.55 -6.13 0.15
C PHE A 85 -7.11 -4.93 -0.69
N VAL A 86 -7.99 -3.96 -0.86
CA VAL A 86 -7.66 -2.63 -1.39
C VAL A 86 -8.25 -1.58 -0.45
N TYR A 87 -7.40 -0.67 0.02
CA TYR A 87 -7.81 0.47 0.85
C TYR A 87 -7.80 1.74 0.03
N LEU A 88 -8.92 2.44 -0.02
CA LEU A 88 -9.03 3.76 -0.61
C LEU A 88 -9.29 4.78 0.49
N LEU A 89 -8.31 5.61 0.76
CA LEU A 89 -8.42 6.77 1.63
C LEU A 89 -8.99 7.98 0.85
N ASN A 90 -8.96 9.17 1.43
CA ASN A 90 -9.43 10.38 0.77
C ASN A 90 -8.77 10.61 -0.59
N GLN A 91 -9.57 10.87 -1.62
CA GLN A 91 -9.11 10.99 -3.00
C GLN A 91 -9.42 12.36 -3.60
N ALA A 92 -8.49 12.91 -4.38
CA ALA A 92 -8.72 14.12 -5.16
C ALA A 92 -9.83 13.90 -6.20
N SER A 93 -10.59 14.97 -6.51
CA SER A 93 -11.76 14.88 -7.41
C SER A 93 -11.46 14.28 -8.79
N GLY A 94 -10.29 14.57 -9.36
CA GLY A 94 -9.88 14.05 -10.66
C GLY A 94 -9.59 12.53 -10.64
N ASP A 95 -9.08 12.03 -9.54
CA ASP A 95 -8.70 10.62 -9.40
C ASP A 95 -9.90 9.74 -9.05
N ARG A 96 -10.86 10.29 -8.28
CA ARG A 96 -12.11 9.60 -7.90
C ARG A 96 -12.89 9.07 -9.09
N LYS A 97 -13.06 9.88 -10.13
CA LYS A 97 -13.83 9.46 -11.31
C LYS A 97 -13.20 8.22 -11.95
N ILE A 98 -11.88 8.22 -12.12
CA ILE A 98 -11.13 7.10 -12.71
C ILE A 98 -11.24 5.86 -11.82
N LEU A 99 -11.08 6.03 -10.49
CA LEU A 99 -11.22 4.93 -9.53
C LEU A 99 -12.63 4.34 -9.50
N CYS A 100 -13.67 5.18 -9.49
CA CYS A 100 -15.05 4.73 -9.51
C CYS A 100 -15.38 3.90 -10.76
N GLU A 101 -14.90 4.33 -11.92
CA GLU A 101 -15.08 3.60 -13.18
C GLU A 101 -14.31 2.27 -13.18
N ARG A 102 -13.04 2.26 -12.73
CA ARG A 102 -12.19 1.07 -12.74
C ARG A 102 -12.59 0.02 -11.70
N LEU A 103 -13.01 0.45 -10.51
CA LEU A 103 -13.34 -0.43 -9.39
C LEU A 103 -14.85 -0.62 -9.19
N ASN A 104 -15.67 -0.15 -10.12
CA ASN A 104 -17.15 -0.23 -10.06
C ASN A 104 -17.73 0.32 -8.75
N ILE A 105 -17.19 1.44 -8.27
CA ILE A 105 -17.65 2.11 -7.04
C ILE A 105 -18.91 2.91 -7.34
N SER A 106 -19.98 2.68 -6.60
CA SER A 106 -21.22 3.47 -6.72
C SER A 106 -21.03 4.90 -6.22
N ASN A 107 -21.90 5.82 -6.66
CA ASN A 107 -21.87 7.21 -6.20
C ASN A 107 -22.04 7.35 -4.66
N GLN A 108 -22.80 6.46 -4.04
CA GLN A 108 -22.96 6.43 -2.59
C GLN A 108 -21.67 6.03 -1.88
N GLN A 109 -21.00 5.00 -2.38
CA GLN A 109 -19.68 4.56 -1.86
C GLN A 109 -18.61 5.63 -2.10
N ALA A 110 -18.62 6.30 -3.28
CA ALA A 110 -17.67 7.36 -3.60
C ALA A 110 -17.71 8.54 -2.61
N ALA A 111 -18.82 8.75 -1.92
CA ALA A 111 -18.92 9.78 -0.89
C ALA A 111 -17.93 9.54 0.28
N HIS A 112 -17.64 8.27 0.61
CA HIS A 112 -16.71 7.90 1.68
C HIS A 112 -15.24 8.13 1.35
N ILE A 113 -14.89 8.42 0.12
CA ILE A 113 -13.52 8.77 -0.31
C ILE A 113 -13.43 10.22 -0.83
N SER A 114 -14.51 10.99 -0.71
CA SER A 114 -14.59 12.35 -1.27
C SER A 114 -14.20 13.44 -0.28
N ASN A 115 -14.58 13.25 0.99
CA ASN A 115 -14.33 14.19 2.08
C ASN A 115 -13.98 13.39 3.34
N ALA A 116 -13.31 12.26 3.16
CA ALA A 116 -12.91 11.40 4.25
C ALA A 116 -11.88 12.11 5.14
N GLY A 117 -12.05 11.96 6.44
CA GLY A 117 -11.06 12.38 7.43
C GLY A 117 -9.83 11.44 7.43
N PRO A 118 -8.82 11.76 8.25
CA PRO A 118 -7.70 10.84 8.48
C PRO A 118 -8.21 9.50 9.03
N GLY A 119 -7.78 8.39 8.43
CA GLY A 119 -8.20 7.05 8.82
C GLY A 119 -9.56 6.61 8.29
N GLU A 120 -10.24 7.43 7.49
CA GLU A 120 -11.53 7.09 6.89
C GLU A 120 -11.40 6.74 5.41
N GLY A 121 -12.26 5.83 4.93
CA GLY A 121 -12.25 5.46 3.52
C GLY A 121 -13.11 4.26 3.17
N LEU A 122 -12.73 3.56 2.10
CA LEU A 122 -13.34 2.31 1.65
C LEU A 122 -12.32 1.18 1.71
N ILE A 123 -12.75 0.03 2.19
CA ILE A 123 -12.03 -1.23 2.09
C ILE A 123 -12.74 -2.16 1.12
N PHE A 124 -11.99 -2.74 0.22
CA PHE A 124 -12.40 -3.84 -0.62
C PHE A 124 -11.86 -5.14 -0.03
N PHE A 125 -12.72 -6.12 0.09
CA PHE A 125 -12.36 -7.48 0.48
C PHE A 125 -13.11 -8.46 -0.44
N GLY A 126 -12.41 -9.03 -1.38
CA GLY A 126 -13.04 -9.79 -2.47
C GLY A 126 -14.09 -8.93 -3.20
N ASN A 127 -15.35 -9.36 -3.20
CA ASN A 127 -16.46 -8.65 -3.85
C ASN A 127 -17.19 -7.64 -2.93
N VAL A 128 -16.74 -7.50 -1.71
CA VAL A 128 -17.39 -6.64 -0.71
C VAL A 128 -16.68 -5.31 -0.62
N ILE A 129 -17.44 -4.22 -0.67
CA ILE A 129 -16.94 -2.84 -0.50
C ILE A 129 -17.62 -2.26 0.72
N LEU A 130 -16.83 -1.93 1.74
CA LEU A 130 -17.32 -1.39 3.01
C LEU A 130 -16.64 -0.05 3.33
N PRO A 131 -17.38 0.92 3.86
CA PRO A 131 -16.76 2.08 4.50
C PRO A 131 -16.08 1.64 5.79
N PHE A 132 -14.95 2.26 6.12
CA PHE A 132 -14.24 2.03 7.37
C PHE A 132 -13.83 3.34 8.02
N VAL A 133 -13.68 3.31 9.33
CA VAL A 133 -13.09 4.35 10.15
C VAL A 133 -12.07 3.68 11.06
N ASP A 134 -10.82 4.10 10.94
CA ASP A 134 -9.71 3.67 11.80
C ASP A 134 -9.23 4.89 12.59
N ASP A 135 -9.60 4.95 13.86
CA ASP A 135 -9.17 5.98 14.79
C ASP A 135 -7.91 5.48 15.54
N PHE A 136 -6.75 5.69 14.91
CA PHE A 136 -5.49 5.27 15.48
C PHE A 136 -5.20 6.04 16.79
N PRO A 137 -4.99 5.36 17.93
CA PRO A 137 -4.78 6.00 19.23
C PRO A 137 -3.55 6.93 19.23
N LYS A 138 -3.76 8.21 19.59
CA LYS A 138 -2.70 9.22 19.58
C LYS A 138 -1.81 9.20 20.82
N ASP A 139 -2.20 8.46 21.83
CA ASP A 139 -1.55 8.35 23.14
C ASP A 139 -0.53 7.20 23.21
N ASN A 140 -0.25 6.52 22.09
CA ASN A 140 0.72 5.43 22.06
C ASN A 140 2.06 5.87 21.44
N GLU A 141 3.11 5.12 21.79
CA GLU A 141 4.48 5.36 21.33
C GLU A 141 4.61 5.31 19.80
N LEU A 142 3.88 4.41 19.13
CA LEU A 142 3.93 4.30 17.67
C LEU A 142 3.41 5.57 17.00
N TYR A 143 2.36 6.20 17.54
CA TYR A 143 1.86 7.45 16.99
C TYR A 143 2.92 8.55 17.06
N SER A 144 3.63 8.67 18.20
CA SER A 144 4.68 9.69 18.39
C SER A 144 5.88 9.48 17.45
N ILE A 145 6.21 8.23 17.12
CA ILE A 145 7.30 7.87 16.18
C ILE A 145 6.88 8.09 14.73
N MET A 146 5.63 7.77 14.38
CA MET A 146 5.16 7.76 12.99
C MET A 146 4.56 9.09 12.53
N THR A 147 4.18 9.99 13.45
CA THR A 147 3.57 11.27 13.07
C THR A 147 4.58 12.18 12.36
N THR A 148 4.17 12.74 11.22
CA THR A 148 4.94 13.75 10.48
C THR A 148 4.36 15.15 10.63
N LYS A 149 3.35 15.33 11.49
CA LYS A 149 2.70 16.62 11.70
C LYS A 149 3.59 17.57 12.49
N LEU A 150 3.84 18.73 11.91
CA LEU A 150 4.55 19.82 12.59
C LEU A 150 3.82 20.19 13.89
N GLY A 151 4.51 20.12 15.02
CA GLY A 151 3.98 20.38 16.37
C GLY A 151 3.56 19.15 17.16
N GLU A 152 3.42 17.98 16.55
CA GLU A 152 3.22 16.69 17.23
C GLU A 152 4.54 15.89 17.39
N THR A 153 5.59 16.26 16.64
CA THR A 153 6.94 15.62 16.62
C THR A 153 7.86 16.07 17.77
N GLY A 154 7.36 16.82 18.74
CA GLY A 154 8.19 17.53 19.73
C GLY A 154 8.18 16.98 21.15
N LYS A 155 8.40 15.67 21.38
CA LYS A 155 8.72 15.13 22.73
C LYS A 155 9.82 14.07 22.72
N GLY A 156 10.85 14.24 21.92
CA GLY A 156 11.94 13.26 21.83
C GLY A 156 13.37 13.78 21.86
N GLU A 157 13.60 15.08 21.97
CA GLU A 157 14.97 15.64 21.92
C GLU A 157 15.29 16.61 23.05
N ASN A 158 15.02 16.30 24.31
CA ASN A 158 15.59 17.03 25.42
C ASN A 158 15.68 16.15 26.68
N GLU A 159 16.50 15.10 26.65
CA GLU A 159 17.04 14.47 27.86
C GLU A 159 18.37 13.79 27.52
N HIS A 160 19.38 14.57 27.17
CA HIS A 160 20.79 14.25 27.35
C HIS A 160 21.60 15.56 27.36
N GLU A 161 21.64 16.24 28.47
CA GLU A 161 22.78 17.01 28.95
C GLU A 161 23.28 16.45 30.28
#